data_786acf24945b316426dcaa1aa0041ba4
#
_entry.id   786acf24945b316426dcaa1aa0041ba4
#
_cell.length_a   1.000
_cell.length_b   1.000
_cell.length_c   1.000
_cell.angle_alpha   90.00
_cell.angle_beta   90.00
_cell.angle_gamma   90.00
#
_symmetry.space_group_name_H-M   'P 1'
#
loop_
_entity.id
_entity.type
_entity.pdbx_description
1 polymer ?
#
loop_
_entity_poly.entity_id
_entity_poly.type
_entity_poly.pdbx_seq_one_letter_code
_entity_poly.pdbx_strand_id
1 'polypeptide(L)'
;MFVSKLPPKPDFDVLAAAAPASADRRTFVLALIGNLICSWSNNESLFIYVLMILLRTEEAAAAVVFATLNTTRARLDLIQRLAKIRVTDKALAKSLTALIERFSESTKVRNELNHCMFVFDAAGAITHTQSMRLTETRSSLRFGDLKALDEARLQEMAQTTIDMTRINRDIWDLLPQLEAHVCGDPQPQRRPAGAV
;
A
#
# COMPACT_ATOMS: atom_id res chain seq x y z
N MET A 1 20.28 14.63 21.25
CA MET A 1 20.66 13.76 20.15
C MET A 1 19.43 12.96 19.78
N PHE A 2 18.89 13.16 18.56
CA PHE A 2 17.70 12.42 18.12
C PHE A 2 18.09 10.96 17.80
N VAL A 3 17.36 9.99 18.37
CA VAL A 3 17.55 8.55 18.06
C VAL A 3 16.36 8.12 17.23
N SER A 4 16.63 7.64 16.01
CA SER A 4 15.58 7.12 15.12
C SER A 4 14.86 5.95 15.75
N LYS A 5 13.52 5.92 15.65
CA LYS A 5 12.65 4.82 16.08
C LYS A 5 12.25 3.89 14.94
N LEU A 6 12.83 4.10 13.77
CA LEU A 6 12.53 3.27 12.60
C LEU A 6 13.18 1.88 12.74
N PRO A 7 12.49 0.82 12.27
CA PRO A 7 13.09 -0.50 12.16
C PRO A 7 14.18 -0.54 11.09
N PRO A 8 15.02 -1.60 11.05
CA PRO A 8 16.03 -1.74 10.01
C PRO A 8 15.38 -1.92 8.63
N LYS A 9 15.96 -1.23 7.63
CA LYS A 9 15.54 -1.35 6.23
C LYS A 9 15.76 -2.78 5.71
N PRO A 10 14.78 -3.39 5.01
CA PRO A 10 14.92 -4.72 4.45
C PRO A 10 15.98 -4.81 3.35
N ASP A 11 16.50 -6.02 3.11
CA ASP A 11 17.27 -6.34 1.92
C ASP A 11 16.33 -6.58 0.73
N PHE A 12 16.26 -5.61 -0.18
CA PHE A 12 15.35 -5.65 -1.33
C PHE A 12 15.77 -6.66 -2.40
N ASP A 13 17.03 -7.03 -2.47
CA ASP A 13 17.51 -8.02 -3.45
C ASP A 13 17.03 -9.42 -3.06
N VAL A 14 17.01 -9.71 -1.76
CA VAL A 14 16.41 -10.95 -1.23
C VAL A 14 14.88 -10.97 -1.44
N LEU A 15 14.20 -9.82 -1.29
CA LEU A 15 12.77 -9.72 -1.48
C LEU A 15 12.32 -9.77 -2.96
N ALA A 16 13.23 -9.50 -3.90
CA ALA A 16 12.92 -9.52 -5.33
C ALA A 16 12.80 -10.92 -5.93
N ALA A 17 13.09 -11.99 -5.14
CA ALA A 17 12.94 -13.37 -5.60
C ALA A 17 11.47 -13.69 -5.90
N ALA A 18 11.10 -13.65 -7.19
CA ALA A 18 9.79 -14.03 -7.69
C ALA A 18 9.51 -15.53 -7.51
N ALA A 19 8.29 -15.97 -7.81
CA ALA A 19 7.92 -17.37 -7.83
C ALA A 19 8.89 -18.21 -8.69
N PRO A 20 9.19 -19.47 -8.30
CA PRO A 20 10.10 -20.31 -9.06
C PRO A 20 9.65 -20.47 -10.51
N ALA A 21 10.56 -20.28 -11.46
CA ALA A 21 10.25 -20.41 -12.90
C ALA A 21 9.84 -21.84 -13.31
N SER A 22 10.16 -22.84 -12.48
CA SER A 22 9.82 -24.25 -12.67
C SER A 22 8.45 -24.64 -12.11
N ALA A 23 7.72 -23.73 -11.48
CA ALA A 23 6.39 -24.01 -10.95
C ALA A 23 5.40 -24.30 -12.08
N ASP A 24 4.48 -25.26 -11.86
CA ASP A 24 3.34 -25.43 -12.77
C ASP A 24 2.46 -24.16 -12.82
N ARG A 25 1.59 -24.07 -13.84
CA ARG A 25 0.78 -22.86 -14.05
C ARG A 25 -0.07 -22.50 -12.81
N ARG A 26 -0.65 -23.47 -12.13
CA ARG A 26 -1.47 -23.21 -10.94
C ARG A 26 -0.62 -22.66 -9.80
N THR A 27 0.50 -23.32 -9.51
CA THR A 27 1.45 -22.89 -8.48
C THR A 27 2.01 -21.52 -8.82
N PHE A 28 2.35 -21.26 -10.08
CA PHE A 28 2.81 -19.97 -10.54
C PHE A 28 1.78 -18.86 -10.31
N VAL A 29 0.51 -19.08 -10.69
CA VAL A 29 -0.59 -18.12 -10.46
C VAL A 29 -0.79 -17.85 -8.97
N LEU A 30 -0.83 -18.90 -8.15
CA LEU A 30 -0.97 -18.76 -6.70
C LEU A 30 0.22 -18.01 -6.08
N ALA A 31 1.43 -18.26 -6.56
CA ALA A 31 2.62 -17.54 -6.12
C ALA A 31 2.59 -16.06 -6.52
N LEU A 32 2.12 -15.72 -7.72
CA LEU A 32 1.93 -14.32 -8.13
C LEU A 32 0.90 -13.61 -7.24
N ILE A 33 -0.23 -14.25 -6.97
CA ILE A 33 -1.27 -13.69 -6.08
C ILE A 33 -0.70 -13.49 -4.68
N GLY A 34 -0.02 -14.52 -4.13
CA GLY A 34 0.60 -14.44 -2.81
C GLY A 34 1.65 -13.33 -2.70
N ASN A 35 2.52 -13.20 -3.69
CA ASN A 35 3.52 -12.15 -3.76
C ASN A 35 2.89 -10.74 -3.82
N LEU A 36 1.85 -10.58 -4.63
CA LEU A 36 1.14 -9.31 -4.75
C LEU A 36 0.50 -8.90 -3.42
N ILE A 37 -0.19 -9.85 -2.76
CA ILE A 37 -0.86 -9.59 -1.47
C ILE A 37 0.18 -9.29 -0.38
N CYS A 38 1.26 -10.07 -0.31
CA CYS A 38 2.36 -9.89 0.64
C CYS A 38 3.02 -8.51 0.46
N SER A 39 3.39 -8.16 -0.77
CA SER A 39 4.00 -6.87 -1.09
C SER A 39 3.07 -5.70 -0.77
N TRP A 40 1.78 -5.86 -1.06
CA TRP A 40 0.78 -4.85 -0.74
C TRP A 40 0.64 -4.66 0.79
N SER A 41 0.54 -5.76 1.55
CA SER A 41 0.40 -5.72 3.01
C SER A 41 1.61 -5.10 3.68
N ASN A 42 2.83 -5.43 3.21
CA ASN A 42 4.05 -4.82 3.70
C ASN A 42 4.07 -3.30 3.46
N ASN A 43 3.65 -2.86 2.27
CA ASN A 43 3.56 -1.44 1.96
C ASN A 43 2.53 -0.73 2.85
N GLU A 44 1.34 -1.32 3.02
CA GLU A 44 0.31 -0.74 3.87
C GLU A 44 0.80 -0.58 5.30
N SER A 45 1.50 -1.58 5.84
CA SER A 45 2.03 -1.55 7.20
C SER A 45 3.10 -0.46 7.41
N LEU A 46 3.90 -0.14 6.38
CA LEU A 46 4.89 0.93 6.47
C LEU A 46 4.28 2.31 6.68
N PHE A 47 3.04 2.53 6.26
CA PHE A 47 2.35 3.79 6.53
C PHE A 47 2.06 4.02 8.03
N ILE A 48 2.17 2.99 8.89
CA ILE A 48 2.15 3.16 10.34
C ILE A 48 3.33 4.03 10.79
N TYR A 49 4.53 3.83 10.23
CA TYR A 49 5.71 4.65 10.54
C TYR A 49 5.59 6.07 10.02
N VAL A 50 4.99 6.24 8.82
CA VAL A 50 4.65 7.59 8.32
C VAL A 50 3.70 8.30 9.29
N LEU A 51 2.69 7.59 9.77
CA LEU A 51 1.72 8.13 10.75
C LEU A 51 2.38 8.44 12.10
N MET A 52 3.25 7.54 12.58
CA MET A 52 4.05 7.73 13.81
C MET A 52 4.84 9.04 13.76
N ILE A 53 5.55 9.27 12.67
CA ILE A 53 6.36 10.48 12.46
C ILE A 53 5.46 11.73 12.41
N LEU A 54 4.41 11.71 11.58
CA LEU A 54 3.52 12.87 11.40
C LEU A 54 2.76 13.23 12.70
N LEU A 55 2.39 12.26 13.51
CA LEU A 55 1.76 12.48 14.80
C LEU A 55 2.78 12.80 15.91
N ARG A 56 4.08 12.57 15.68
CA ARG A 56 5.14 12.67 16.72
C ARG A 56 4.82 11.81 17.93
N THR A 57 4.42 10.57 17.71
CA THR A 57 3.98 9.64 18.76
C THR A 57 4.83 8.37 18.78
N GLU A 58 4.49 7.45 19.67
CA GLU A 58 5.08 6.12 19.73
C GLU A 58 4.43 5.18 18.70
N GLU A 59 5.17 4.14 18.28
CA GLU A 59 4.71 3.16 17.31
C GLU A 59 3.37 2.52 17.70
N ALA A 60 3.22 2.11 18.97
CA ALA A 60 2.00 1.51 19.47
C ALA A 60 0.77 2.43 19.33
N ALA A 61 0.92 3.72 19.64
CA ALA A 61 -0.17 4.69 19.48
C ALA A 61 -0.51 4.93 18.01
N ALA A 62 0.49 5.02 17.13
CA ALA A 62 0.28 5.13 15.69
C ALA A 62 -0.44 3.89 15.14
N ALA A 63 -0.04 2.69 15.58
CA ALA A 63 -0.66 1.43 15.19
C ALA A 63 -2.14 1.36 15.62
N VAL A 64 -2.47 1.80 16.84
CA VAL A 64 -3.87 1.89 17.31
C VAL A 64 -4.69 2.82 16.43
N VAL A 65 -4.19 4.01 16.13
CA VAL A 65 -4.88 4.96 15.23
C VAL A 65 -5.07 4.34 13.84
N PHE A 66 -4.02 3.74 13.28
CA PHE A 66 -4.05 3.11 11.97
C PHE A 66 -5.05 1.94 11.90
N ALA A 67 -5.07 1.07 12.92
CA ALA A 67 -5.96 -0.08 12.99
C ALA A 67 -7.43 0.31 13.22
N THR A 68 -7.69 1.44 13.88
CA THR A 68 -9.05 1.97 14.09
C THR A 68 -9.70 2.42 12.77
N LEU A 69 -8.90 2.79 11.77
CA LEU A 69 -9.39 3.17 10.45
C LEU A 69 -9.63 1.90 9.59
N ASN A 70 -10.90 1.63 9.28
CA ASN A 70 -11.35 0.38 8.67
C ASN A 70 -11.00 0.23 7.18
N THR A 71 -10.50 1.28 6.52
CA THR A 71 -10.17 1.22 5.09
C THR A 71 -8.81 1.83 4.81
N THR A 72 -8.09 1.27 3.85
CA THR A 72 -6.83 1.82 3.33
C THR A 72 -7.01 3.28 2.91
N ARG A 73 -8.14 3.61 2.25
CA ARG A 73 -8.43 4.98 1.84
C ARG A 73 -8.46 5.95 3.03
N ALA A 74 -9.17 5.59 4.11
CA ALA A 74 -9.24 6.45 5.30
C ALA A 74 -7.86 6.64 5.95
N ARG A 75 -7.02 5.61 5.96
CA ARG A 75 -5.64 5.66 6.44
C ARG A 75 -4.80 6.64 5.62
N LEU A 76 -4.84 6.52 4.30
CA LEU A 76 -4.10 7.40 3.40
C LEU A 76 -4.62 8.84 3.43
N ASP A 77 -5.94 9.05 3.51
CA ASP A 77 -6.55 10.38 3.66
C ASP A 77 -6.09 11.07 4.95
N LEU A 78 -6.00 10.33 6.07
CA LEU A 78 -5.48 10.87 7.32
C LEU A 78 -4.02 11.30 7.17
N ILE A 79 -3.18 10.46 6.57
CA ILE A 79 -1.76 10.75 6.33
C ILE A 79 -1.61 12.01 5.47
N GLN A 80 -2.37 12.12 4.39
CA GLN A 80 -2.33 13.30 3.51
C GLN A 80 -2.74 14.60 4.24
N ARG A 81 -3.75 14.53 5.11
CA ARG A 81 -4.18 15.69 5.92
C ARG A 81 -3.10 16.10 6.93
N LEU A 82 -2.49 15.13 7.61
CA LEU A 82 -1.40 15.39 8.55
C LEU A 82 -0.16 15.94 7.84
N ALA A 83 0.17 15.43 6.66
CA ALA A 83 1.28 15.93 5.86
C ALA A 83 1.11 17.41 5.51
N LYS A 84 -0.10 17.87 5.16
CA LYS A 84 -0.38 19.29 4.90
C LYS A 84 -0.10 20.21 6.09
N ILE A 85 -0.15 19.68 7.32
CA ILE A 85 0.08 20.44 8.56
C ILE A 85 1.54 20.36 9.00
N ARG A 86 2.21 19.22 8.74
CA ARG A 86 3.50 18.88 9.32
C ARG A 86 4.68 19.02 8.35
N VAL A 87 4.44 18.85 7.05
CA VAL A 87 5.50 18.84 6.03
C VAL A 87 5.51 20.19 5.30
N THR A 88 6.41 21.08 5.70
CA THR A 88 6.57 22.41 5.12
C THR A 88 7.45 22.40 3.86
N ASP A 89 8.34 21.41 3.73
CA ASP A 89 9.14 21.21 2.53
C ASP A 89 8.25 20.71 1.37
N LYS A 90 8.20 21.53 0.29
CA LYS A 90 7.33 21.24 -0.87
C LYS A 90 7.76 20.01 -1.66
N ALA A 91 9.09 19.73 -1.73
CA ALA A 91 9.61 18.59 -2.47
C ALA A 91 9.25 17.29 -1.72
N LEU A 92 9.47 17.27 -0.41
CA LEU A 92 9.13 16.15 0.46
C LEU A 92 7.60 15.88 0.46
N ALA A 93 6.78 16.92 0.57
CA ALA A 93 5.32 16.81 0.49
C ALA A 93 4.85 16.24 -0.85
N LYS A 94 5.45 16.67 -1.97
CA LYS A 94 5.18 16.16 -3.31
C LYS A 94 5.57 14.68 -3.42
N SER A 95 6.73 14.28 -2.91
CA SER A 95 7.21 12.90 -2.92
C SER A 95 6.27 11.99 -2.14
N LEU A 96 5.84 12.39 -0.93
CA LEU A 96 4.88 11.64 -0.13
C LEU A 96 3.52 11.50 -0.85
N THR A 97 3.03 12.57 -1.47
CA THR A 97 1.76 12.56 -2.21
C THR A 97 1.83 11.59 -3.39
N ALA A 98 2.88 11.67 -4.21
CA ALA A 98 3.07 10.79 -5.37
C ALA A 98 3.19 9.31 -4.96
N LEU A 99 3.84 9.04 -3.84
CA LEU A 99 3.96 7.69 -3.28
C LEU A 99 2.59 7.14 -2.84
N ILE A 100 1.78 7.95 -2.16
CA ILE A 100 0.41 7.57 -1.74
C ILE A 100 -0.48 7.31 -2.97
N GLU A 101 -0.39 8.12 -4.01
CA GLU A 101 -1.13 7.93 -5.26
C GLU A 101 -0.75 6.61 -5.95
N ARG A 102 0.54 6.32 -6.09
CA ARG A 102 1.03 5.05 -6.67
C ARG A 102 0.56 3.84 -5.85
N PHE A 103 0.62 3.90 -4.53
CA PHE A 103 0.13 2.84 -3.67
C PHE A 103 -1.39 2.67 -3.80
N SER A 104 -2.14 3.76 -3.87
CA SER A 104 -3.60 3.73 -4.09
C SER A 104 -3.98 3.06 -5.41
N GLU A 105 -3.23 3.30 -6.50
CA GLU A 105 -3.44 2.64 -7.79
C GLU A 105 -3.18 1.12 -7.69
N SER A 106 -2.07 0.71 -7.07
CA SER A 106 -1.75 -0.71 -6.91
C SER A 106 -2.78 -1.46 -6.05
N THR A 107 -3.47 -0.75 -5.15
CA THR A 107 -4.54 -1.30 -4.32
C THR A 107 -5.74 -1.78 -5.15
N LYS A 108 -5.96 -1.24 -6.34
CA LYS A 108 -7.07 -1.66 -7.22
C LYS A 108 -6.92 -3.12 -7.66
N VAL A 109 -5.72 -3.51 -8.12
CA VAL A 109 -5.43 -4.89 -8.56
C VAL A 109 -5.54 -5.85 -7.38
N ARG A 110 -4.98 -5.49 -6.25
CA ARG A 110 -5.09 -6.29 -5.01
C ARG A 110 -6.55 -6.49 -4.60
N ASN A 111 -7.35 -5.44 -4.60
CA ASN A 111 -8.77 -5.53 -4.22
C ASN A 111 -9.57 -6.38 -5.20
N GLU A 112 -9.26 -6.32 -6.49
CA GLU A 112 -9.88 -7.19 -7.48
C GLU A 112 -9.63 -8.65 -7.18
N LEU A 113 -8.37 -9.03 -6.91
CA LEU A 113 -7.99 -10.41 -6.59
C LEU A 113 -8.52 -10.91 -5.24
N ASN A 114 -8.62 -10.03 -4.25
CA ASN A 114 -9.17 -10.39 -2.93
C ASN A 114 -10.70 -10.55 -2.92
N HIS A 115 -11.39 -9.93 -3.87
CA HIS A 115 -12.85 -9.91 -3.94
C HIS A 115 -13.37 -10.52 -5.25
N CYS A 116 -12.70 -11.57 -5.73
CA CYS A 116 -13.14 -12.35 -6.87
C CYS A 116 -13.31 -13.84 -6.49
N MET A 117 -14.06 -14.53 -7.30
CA MET A 117 -14.11 -15.98 -7.33
C MET A 117 -13.15 -16.49 -8.40
N PHE A 118 -12.35 -17.51 -8.08
CA PHE A 118 -11.45 -18.16 -9.03
C PHE A 118 -12.16 -19.31 -9.73
N VAL A 119 -12.06 -19.38 -11.05
CA VAL A 119 -12.65 -20.42 -11.88
C VAL A 119 -11.56 -21.38 -12.33
N PHE A 120 -11.80 -22.66 -12.13
CA PHE A 120 -10.86 -23.73 -12.45
C PHE A 120 -11.37 -24.55 -13.66
N ASP A 121 -10.45 -25.03 -14.48
CA ASP A 121 -10.74 -26.03 -15.50
C ASP A 121 -10.73 -27.46 -14.93
N ALA A 122 -11.01 -28.44 -15.79
CA ALA A 122 -11.05 -29.85 -15.41
C ALA A 122 -9.68 -30.42 -14.97
N ALA A 123 -8.57 -29.75 -15.34
CA ALA A 123 -7.21 -30.09 -14.93
C ALA A 123 -6.80 -29.38 -13.61
N GLY A 124 -7.67 -28.53 -13.06
CA GLY A 124 -7.42 -27.78 -11.84
C GLY A 124 -6.57 -26.51 -12.04
N ALA A 125 -6.37 -26.08 -13.29
CA ALA A 125 -5.71 -24.80 -13.56
C ALA A 125 -6.68 -23.62 -13.36
N ILE A 126 -6.20 -22.51 -12.82
CA ILE A 126 -6.99 -21.29 -12.70
C ILE A 126 -7.05 -20.59 -14.05
N THR A 127 -8.25 -20.47 -14.62
CA THR A 127 -8.47 -19.94 -15.96
C THR A 127 -9.04 -18.54 -15.99
N HIS A 128 -9.89 -18.19 -15.01
CA HIS A 128 -10.56 -16.90 -14.94
C HIS A 128 -10.71 -16.43 -13.48
N THR A 129 -10.94 -15.15 -13.34
CA THR A 129 -11.48 -14.54 -12.12
C THR A 129 -12.86 -13.95 -12.41
N GLN A 130 -13.78 -14.10 -11.47
CA GLN A 130 -15.11 -13.50 -11.55
C GLN A 130 -15.28 -12.50 -10.42
N SER A 131 -15.53 -11.23 -10.74
CA SER A 131 -15.73 -10.20 -9.72
C SER A 131 -17.00 -10.48 -8.92
N MET A 132 -16.98 -10.16 -7.61
CA MET A 132 -18.17 -10.32 -6.74
C MET A 132 -19.05 -9.06 -6.72
N ARG A 133 -18.97 -8.21 -7.76
CA ARG A 133 -19.76 -6.98 -7.84
C ARG A 133 -21.10 -7.25 -8.51
N LEU A 134 -22.16 -6.67 -7.91
CA LEU A 134 -23.45 -6.56 -8.58
C LEU A 134 -23.48 -5.26 -9.39
N THR A 135 -23.80 -5.37 -10.67
CA THR A 135 -24.05 -4.24 -11.55
C THR A 135 -25.55 -4.20 -11.83
N GLU A 136 -26.21 -3.20 -11.29
CA GLU A 136 -27.64 -2.99 -11.45
C GLU A 136 -27.90 -1.85 -12.44
N THR A 137 -28.78 -2.10 -13.40
CA THR A 137 -29.34 -1.11 -14.31
C THR A 137 -30.86 -1.08 -14.11
N ARG A 138 -31.55 -0.12 -14.75
CA ARG A 138 -33.03 -0.06 -14.66
C ARG A 138 -33.74 -1.35 -15.09
N SER A 139 -33.13 -2.16 -15.94
CA SER A 139 -33.76 -3.34 -16.57
C SER A 139 -33.01 -4.65 -16.34
N SER A 140 -31.84 -4.62 -15.69
CA SER A 140 -31.04 -5.83 -15.51
C SER A 140 -30.19 -5.78 -14.23
N LEU A 141 -30.01 -6.94 -13.63
CA LEU A 141 -29.06 -7.20 -12.55
C LEU A 141 -28.04 -8.21 -13.07
N ARG A 142 -26.76 -7.81 -13.11
CA ARG A 142 -25.68 -8.69 -13.54
C ARG A 142 -24.70 -8.91 -12.36
N PHE A 143 -24.40 -10.17 -12.10
CA PHE A 143 -23.43 -10.56 -11.10
C PHE A 143 -22.09 -10.85 -11.74
N GLY A 144 -21.11 -10.05 -11.37
CA GLY A 144 -19.71 -10.24 -11.69
C GLY A 144 -19.36 -10.07 -13.17
N ASP A 145 -18.14 -9.67 -13.40
CA ASP A 145 -17.50 -9.70 -14.71
C ASP A 145 -16.46 -10.82 -14.69
N LEU A 146 -16.55 -11.71 -15.69
CA LEU A 146 -15.58 -12.78 -15.89
C LEU A 146 -14.39 -12.24 -16.66
N LYS A 147 -13.19 -12.40 -16.10
CA LYS A 147 -11.92 -11.99 -16.73
C LYS A 147 -11.00 -13.19 -16.88
N ALA A 148 -10.48 -13.40 -18.08
CA ALA A 148 -9.48 -14.44 -18.32
C ALA A 148 -8.20 -14.16 -17.51
N LEU A 149 -7.60 -15.24 -17.01
CA LEU A 149 -6.26 -15.24 -16.42
C LEU A 149 -5.26 -15.69 -17.48
N ASP A 150 -5.21 -14.90 -18.58
CA ASP A 150 -4.30 -15.09 -19.68
C ASP A 150 -2.90 -14.55 -19.39
N GLU A 151 -2.00 -14.68 -20.34
CA GLU A 151 -0.61 -14.25 -20.20
C GLU A 151 -0.50 -12.73 -19.94
N ALA A 152 -1.33 -11.93 -20.61
CA ALA A 152 -1.35 -10.48 -20.43
C ALA A 152 -1.74 -10.10 -18.98
N ARG A 153 -2.72 -10.82 -18.41
CA ARG A 153 -3.15 -10.60 -17.02
C ARG A 153 -2.08 -11.05 -16.03
N LEU A 154 -1.40 -12.15 -16.27
CA LEU A 154 -0.29 -12.60 -15.44
C LEU A 154 0.88 -11.62 -15.47
N GLN A 155 1.20 -11.06 -16.63
CA GLN A 155 2.22 -9.99 -16.76
C GLN A 155 1.80 -8.72 -16.02
N GLU A 156 0.53 -8.31 -16.08
CA GLU A 156 0.02 -7.17 -15.29
C GLU A 156 0.19 -7.40 -13.78
N MET A 157 -0.11 -8.60 -13.29
CA MET A 157 0.07 -8.95 -11.88
C MET A 157 1.55 -8.93 -11.48
N ALA A 158 2.41 -9.49 -12.30
CA ALA A 158 3.86 -9.47 -12.07
C ALA A 158 4.40 -8.04 -12.06
N GLN A 159 3.99 -7.20 -13.02
CA GLN A 159 4.37 -5.80 -13.08
C GLN A 159 3.88 -5.02 -11.86
N THR A 160 2.64 -5.25 -11.43
CA THR A 160 2.10 -4.64 -10.22
C THR A 160 2.94 -5.01 -8.97
N THR A 161 3.39 -6.26 -8.86
CA THR A 161 4.26 -6.70 -7.77
C THR A 161 5.62 -5.99 -7.80
N ILE A 162 6.22 -5.83 -9.00
CA ILE A 162 7.46 -5.07 -9.17
C ILE A 162 7.26 -3.61 -8.74
N ASP A 163 6.16 -3.00 -9.14
CA ASP A 163 5.85 -1.61 -8.77
C ASP A 163 5.61 -1.45 -7.26
N MET A 164 4.98 -2.43 -6.62
CA MET A 164 4.86 -2.47 -5.16
C MET A 164 6.20 -2.60 -4.45
N THR A 165 7.14 -3.37 -5.00
CA THR A 165 8.52 -3.46 -4.46
C THR A 165 9.24 -2.12 -4.57
N ARG A 166 9.04 -1.38 -5.67
CA ARG A 166 9.57 -0.02 -5.82
C ARG A 166 8.94 0.95 -4.82
N ILE A 167 7.62 0.89 -4.64
CA ILE A 167 6.90 1.68 -3.63
C ILE A 167 7.46 1.38 -2.23
N ASN A 168 7.69 0.12 -1.89
CA ASN A 168 8.27 -0.27 -0.61
C ASN A 168 9.64 0.39 -0.38
N ARG A 169 10.52 0.32 -1.37
CA ARG A 169 11.83 0.96 -1.32
C ARG A 169 11.71 2.49 -1.14
N ASP A 170 10.82 3.10 -1.92
CA ASP A 170 10.62 4.56 -1.88
C ASP A 170 10.06 5.01 -0.51
N ILE A 171 9.19 4.19 0.15
CA ILE A 171 8.74 4.46 1.52
C ILE A 171 9.94 4.43 2.48
N TRP A 172 10.77 3.37 2.43
CA TRP A 172 11.94 3.24 3.29
C TRP A 172 12.94 4.39 3.08
N ASP A 173 13.11 4.88 1.87
CA ASP A 173 13.99 6.01 1.55
C ASP A 173 13.39 7.36 2.00
N LEU A 174 12.06 7.48 2.04
CA LEU A 174 11.34 8.66 2.49
C LEU A 174 11.31 8.80 4.02
N LEU A 175 11.16 7.68 4.77
CA LEU A 175 10.97 7.70 6.21
C LEU A 175 12.04 8.50 6.97
N PRO A 176 13.36 8.31 6.75
CA PRO A 176 14.39 9.09 7.45
C PRO A 176 14.33 10.59 7.13
N GLN A 177 13.98 10.94 5.89
CA GLN A 177 13.86 12.34 5.47
C GLN A 177 12.65 13.00 6.14
N LEU A 178 11.53 12.28 6.21
CA LEU A 178 10.33 12.74 6.88
C LEU A 178 10.55 12.88 8.39
N GLU A 179 11.22 11.92 8.99
CA GLU A 179 11.56 11.93 10.42
C GLU A 179 12.48 13.13 10.77
N ALA A 180 13.53 13.35 9.98
CA ALA A 180 14.44 14.48 10.17
C ALA A 180 13.69 15.82 10.02
N HIS A 181 12.79 15.94 9.03
CA HIS A 181 12.02 17.15 8.79
C HIS A 181 11.01 17.42 9.91
N VAL A 182 10.20 16.41 10.28
CA VAL A 182 9.09 16.61 11.23
C VAL A 182 9.58 16.65 12.68
N CYS A 183 10.56 15.83 13.05
CA CYS A 183 11.06 15.72 14.43
C CYS A 183 12.29 16.57 14.69
N GLY A 184 13.06 16.93 13.65
CA GLY A 184 14.24 17.81 13.75
C GLY A 184 13.89 19.29 13.83
N ASP A 185 12.69 19.70 13.40
CA ASP A 185 12.28 21.10 13.42
C ASP A 185 11.87 21.50 14.87
N PRO A 186 12.44 22.59 15.46
CA PRO A 186 11.96 23.10 16.74
C PRO A 186 10.50 23.48 16.59
N GLN A 187 9.65 23.02 17.49
CA GLN A 187 8.22 23.32 17.49
C GLN A 187 8.00 24.83 17.31
N PRO A 188 7.13 25.29 16.38
CA PRO A 188 6.67 26.67 16.41
C PRO A 188 6.03 26.88 17.79
N GLN A 189 6.66 27.74 18.59
CA GLN A 189 6.13 28.12 19.90
C GLN A 189 4.66 28.52 19.69
N ARG A 190 3.74 27.79 20.35
CA ARG A 190 2.35 28.23 20.44
C ARG A 190 2.39 29.64 20.99
N ARG A 191 2.07 30.62 20.16
CA ARG A 191 1.78 31.97 20.68
C ARG A 191 0.71 31.80 21.73
N PRO A 192 0.92 32.28 22.98
CA PRO A 192 -0.14 32.26 23.96
C PRO A 192 -1.33 33.00 23.34
N ALA A 193 -2.50 32.34 23.35
CA ALA A 193 -3.76 33.00 22.97
C ALA A 193 -3.85 34.28 23.76
N GLY A 194 -3.97 35.41 23.05
CA GLY A 194 -3.82 36.74 23.57
C GLY A 194 -4.62 36.95 24.86
N ALA A 195 -3.95 37.52 25.83
CA ALA A 195 -4.64 38.26 26.88
C ALA A 195 -5.42 39.40 26.20
N VAL A 196 -6.72 39.37 26.30
CA VAL A 196 -7.63 40.50 26.15
C VAL A 196 -7.89 41.05 27.51
#